data_7491543faaffa1e7b0da226675719049
#
_entry.id   7491543faaffa1e7b0da226675719049
#
_cell.length_a   1.000
_cell.length_b   1.000
_cell.length_c   1.000
_cell.angle_alpha   90.00
_cell.angle_beta   90.00
_cell.angle_gamma   90.00
#
_symmetry.space_group_name_H-M   'P 1'
#
loop_
_entity.id
_entity.type
_entity.pdbx_description
1 polymer ?
#
loop_
_entity_poly.entity_id
_entity_poly.type
_entity_poly.pdbx_seq_one_letter_code
_entity_poly.pdbx_strand_id
1 'polypeptide(L)'
;MHTLSRLAAAALFATSAAQAAPVSYNIDPSHTFPSFEADHMGISTWRGKFDRSSGTVTMDREAGTGTVDIVVDMNSGDFGLDALNKMAKGKELFESAKYPKAHFKGTLEGFTDGAPTRAVGTLELHGKTNPVTLDIKKFKCIQHPMFKREDCGADIYATIDREQFGMPAGKEYGFSMAVDLRIQVEAIAAK
;
A
#
# COMPACT_ATOMS: atom_id res chain seq x y z
N MET A 1 -2.89 57.76 54.42
CA MET A 1 -2.09 57.28 53.26
C MET A 1 -2.57 55.90 52.91
N HIS A 2 -3.35 55.73 51.87
CA HIS A 2 -3.94 54.44 51.45
C HIS A 2 -3.26 54.04 50.14
N THR A 3 -2.45 52.97 50.19
CA THR A 3 -1.78 52.37 49.06
C THR A 3 -2.72 51.34 48.43
N LEU A 4 -3.23 51.61 47.23
CA LEU A 4 -3.97 50.71 46.36
C LEU A 4 -2.98 49.77 45.62
N SER A 5 -2.92 48.50 46.05
CA SER A 5 -2.27 47.45 45.26
C SER A 5 -3.14 47.06 44.07
N ARG A 6 -2.64 47.28 42.86
CA ARG A 6 -3.25 46.76 41.61
C ARG A 6 -2.74 45.38 41.33
N LEU A 7 -3.59 44.35 41.49
CA LEU A 7 -3.33 43.02 40.96
C LEU A 7 -3.58 43.02 39.44
N ALA A 8 -2.52 42.79 38.67
CA ALA A 8 -2.65 42.55 37.24
C ALA A 8 -2.89 41.03 37.04
N ALA A 9 -4.08 40.67 36.58
CA ALA A 9 -4.39 39.29 36.18
C ALA A 9 -3.86 39.09 34.75
N ALA A 10 -2.83 38.24 34.63
CA ALA A 10 -2.32 37.79 33.34
C ALA A 10 -3.24 36.66 32.82
N ALA A 11 -4.03 36.95 31.79
CA ALA A 11 -4.81 35.95 31.08
C ALA A 11 -3.89 35.14 30.16
N LEU A 12 -3.64 33.86 30.49
CA LEU A 12 -2.99 32.90 29.58
C LEU A 12 -4.00 32.49 28.50
N PHE A 13 -3.80 32.97 27.29
CA PHE A 13 -4.49 32.45 26.11
C PHE A 13 -3.85 31.14 25.71
N ALA A 14 -4.50 30.02 26.03
CA ALA A 14 -4.15 28.71 25.49
C ALA A 14 -4.57 28.70 24.00
N THR A 15 -3.62 28.84 23.07
CA THR A 15 -3.84 28.59 21.66
C THR A 15 -3.95 27.09 21.45
N SER A 16 -5.17 26.57 21.30
CA SER A 16 -5.38 25.21 20.78
C SER A 16 -4.90 25.21 19.32
N ALA A 17 -3.82 24.49 19.05
CA ALA A 17 -3.44 24.16 17.68
C ALA A 17 -4.59 23.31 17.09
N ALA A 18 -5.24 23.83 16.06
CA ALA A 18 -6.21 23.07 15.28
C ALA A 18 -5.43 21.95 14.58
N GLN A 19 -5.58 20.72 15.04
CA GLN A 19 -4.98 19.56 14.41
C GLN A 19 -5.72 19.31 13.09
N ALA A 20 -5.00 19.22 11.98
CA ALA A 20 -5.60 18.90 10.70
C ALA A 20 -6.25 17.52 10.78
N ALA A 21 -7.47 17.39 10.26
CA ALA A 21 -8.16 16.10 10.25
C ALA A 21 -7.48 15.13 9.26
N PRO A 22 -7.45 13.82 9.55
CA PRO A 22 -6.95 12.82 8.60
C PRO A 22 -7.64 12.94 7.25
N VAL A 23 -6.88 12.88 6.16
CA VAL A 23 -7.39 12.92 4.78
C VAL A 23 -7.56 11.50 4.28
N SER A 24 -8.71 11.20 3.69
CA SER A 24 -8.97 9.92 3.02
C SER A 24 -8.71 10.05 1.53
N TYR A 25 -8.03 9.06 0.96
CA TYR A 25 -7.69 8.96 -0.46
C TYR A 25 -8.27 7.68 -1.03
N ASN A 26 -8.84 7.75 -2.22
CA ASN A 26 -9.25 6.58 -2.99
C ASN A 26 -8.15 6.21 -3.98
N ILE A 27 -7.82 4.93 -4.07
CA ILE A 27 -6.87 4.43 -5.06
C ILE A 27 -7.35 4.81 -6.47
N ASP A 28 -6.44 5.35 -7.26
CA ASP A 28 -6.64 5.55 -8.70
C ASP A 28 -6.29 4.25 -9.45
N PRO A 29 -7.27 3.48 -9.94
CA PRO A 29 -7.01 2.20 -10.60
C PRO A 29 -6.31 2.36 -11.96
N SER A 30 -6.28 3.55 -12.53
CA SER A 30 -5.61 3.81 -13.81
C SER A 30 -4.10 4.04 -13.65
N HIS A 31 -3.64 4.32 -12.42
CA HIS A 31 -2.23 4.58 -12.10
C HIS A 31 -1.71 3.68 -10.95
N THR A 32 -2.45 2.62 -10.59
CA THR A 32 -2.07 1.70 -9.52
C THR A 32 -1.93 0.28 -10.04
N PHE A 33 -0.70 -0.21 -10.06
CA PHE A 33 -0.36 -1.53 -10.58
C PHE A 33 0.52 -2.28 -9.58
N PRO A 34 -0.06 -3.17 -8.74
CA PRO A 34 0.72 -4.12 -7.97
C PRO A 34 1.49 -5.04 -8.92
N SER A 35 2.78 -4.84 -9.02
CA SER A 35 3.69 -5.61 -9.88
C SER A 35 4.61 -6.47 -9.04
N PHE A 36 5.15 -7.52 -9.65
CA PHE A 36 6.04 -8.45 -8.98
C PHE A 36 7.08 -9.03 -9.92
N GLU A 37 8.17 -9.50 -9.33
CA GLU A 37 9.26 -10.20 -9.97
C GLU A 37 9.47 -11.56 -9.27
N ALA A 38 9.61 -12.62 -10.05
CA ALA A 38 9.86 -13.97 -9.55
C ALA A 38 11.00 -14.62 -10.31
N ASP A 39 11.88 -15.30 -9.60
CA ASP A 39 12.97 -16.07 -10.21
C ASP A 39 12.42 -17.24 -11.04
N HIS A 40 12.99 -17.44 -12.21
CA HIS A 40 12.71 -18.57 -13.08
C HIS A 40 13.95 -19.48 -13.18
N MET A 41 14.11 -20.36 -12.18
CA MET A 41 15.18 -21.38 -12.11
C MET A 41 16.61 -20.78 -12.14
N GLY A 42 16.80 -19.55 -11.70
CA GLY A 42 18.07 -18.84 -11.79
C GLY A 42 18.48 -18.40 -13.21
N ILE A 43 17.64 -18.64 -14.23
CA ILE A 43 17.92 -18.32 -15.64
C ILE A 43 17.49 -16.89 -15.96
N SER A 44 16.32 -16.49 -15.47
CA SER A 44 15.74 -15.19 -15.76
C SER A 44 14.74 -14.76 -14.67
N THR A 45 14.32 -13.51 -14.73
CA THR A 45 13.27 -12.97 -13.85
C THR A 45 11.98 -12.84 -14.63
N TRP A 46 10.94 -13.52 -14.17
CA TRP A 46 9.58 -13.32 -14.65
C TRP A 46 8.96 -12.10 -13.98
N ARG A 47 8.23 -11.34 -14.78
CA ARG A 47 7.54 -10.15 -14.31
C ARG A 47 6.06 -10.25 -14.64
N GLY A 48 5.26 -9.80 -13.69
CA GLY A 48 3.82 -9.69 -13.86
C GLY A 48 3.28 -8.51 -13.06
N LYS A 49 2.06 -8.14 -13.37
CA LYS A 49 1.31 -7.11 -12.65
C LYS A 49 -0.15 -7.49 -12.54
N PHE A 50 -0.85 -6.79 -11.68
CA PHE A 50 -2.31 -6.85 -11.61
C PHE A 50 -2.89 -5.53 -12.12
N ASP A 51 -3.80 -5.62 -13.09
CA ASP A 51 -4.37 -4.45 -13.77
C ASP A 51 -5.55 -3.83 -13.01
N ARG A 52 -6.07 -4.51 -12.00
CA ARG A 52 -7.21 -4.02 -11.21
C ARG A 52 -6.95 -4.10 -9.72
N SER A 53 -6.99 -2.93 -9.10
CA SER A 53 -6.92 -2.74 -7.66
C SER A 53 -7.93 -1.68 -7.22
N SER A 54 -8.29 -1.70 -5.94
CA SER A 54 -9.16 -0.71 -5.33
C SER A 54 -8.87 -0.61 -3.84
N GLY A 55 -9.34 0.46 -3.21
CA GLY A 55 -9.19 0.61 -1.78
C GLY A 55 -9.02 2.05 -1.36
N THR A 56 -8.64 2.23 -0.11
CA THR A 56 -8.48 3.54 0.50
C THR A 56 -7.21 3.61 1.34
N VAL A 57 -6.66 4.81 1.39
CA VAL A 57 -5.60 5.20 2.32
C VAL A 57 -6.12 6.39 3.11
N THR A 58 -5.95 6.36 4.44
CA THR A 58 -6.24 7.52 5.28
C THR A 58 -4.93 7.98 5.91
N MET A 59 -4.61 9.27 5.82
CA MET A 59 -3.37 9.82 6.37
C MET A 59 -3.63 11.11 7.14
N ASP A 60 -3.01 11.20 8.31
CA ASP A 60 -2.70 12.44 9.01
C ASP A 60 -1.18 12.64 8.95
N ARG A 61 -0.75 13.49 8.01
CA ARG A 61 0.67 13.71 7.77
C ARG A 61 1.35 14.54 8.86
N GLU A 62 0.59 15.36 9.58
CA GLU A 62 1.10 16.14 10.72
C GLU A 62 1.23 15.27 11.96
N ALA A 63 0.22 14.44 12.25
CA ALA A 63 0.27 13.48 13.35
C ALA A 63 1.19 12.29 13.08
N GLY A 64 1.61 12.06 11.82
CA GLY A 64 2.44 10.93 11.43
C GLY A 64 1.72 9.59 11.55
N THR A 65 0.44 9.54 11.21
CA THR A 65 -0.40 8.34 11.31
C THR A 65 -1.16 8.09 10.01
N GLY A 66 -1.54 6.84 9.76
CA GLY A 66 -2.37 6.49 8.63
C GLY A 66 -2.75 5.02 8.59
N THR A 67 -3.73 4.70 7.75
CA THR A 67 -4.21 3.33 7.52
C THR A 67 -4.32 3.04 6.03
N VAL A 68 -4.19 1.77 5.68
CA VAL A 68 -4.26 1.26 4.31
C VAL A 68 -5.22 0.09 4.27
N ASP A 69 -6.13 0.08 3.28
CA ASP A 69 -7.06 -1.01 3.01
C ASP A 69 -7.18 -1.19 1.50
N ILE A 70 -6.43 -2.16 0.93
CA ILE A 70 -6.27 -2.34 -0.52
C ILE A 70 -6.66 -3.75 -0.93
N VAL A 71 -7.48 -3.84 -1.96
CA VAL A 71 -7.90 -5.10 -2.60
C VAL A 71 -7.37 -5.16 -4.01
N VAL A 72 -6.77 -6.29 -4.37
CA VAL A 72 -6.29 -6.61 -5.72
C VAL A 72 -7.14 -7.72 -6.31
N ASP A 73 -7.62 -7.56 -7.53
CA ASP A 73 -8.34 -8.61 -8.27
C ASP A 73 -7.34 -9.59 -8.88
N MET A 74 -7.30 -10.81 -8.34
CA MET A 74 -6.38 -11.88 -8.78
C MET A 74 -6.67 -12.38 -10.20
N ASN A 75 -7.87 -12.10 -10.76
CA ASN A 75 -8.19 -12.40 -12.15
C ASN A 75 -7.60 -11.38 -13.14
N SER A 76 -7.04 -10.28 -12.65
CA SER A 76 -6.43 -9.23 -13.47
C SER A 76 -4.92 -9.42 -13.69
N GLY A 77 -4.36 -10.54 -13.25
CA GLY A 77 -2.93 -10.83 -13.43
C GLY A 77 -2.55 -10.88 -14.92
N ASP A 78 -1.53 -10.11 -15.27
CA ASP A 78 -0.97 -10.01 -16.62
C ASP A 78 0.54 -10.19 -16.61
N PHE A 79 1.01 -11.18 -17.38
CA PHE A 79 2.42 -11.52 -17.61
C PHE A 79 2.87 -11.18 -19.05
N GLY A 80 2.00 -10.53 -19.83
CA GLY A 80 2.27 -10.21 -21.24
C GLY A 80 2.09 -11.38 -22.21
N LEU A 81 1.59 -12.55 -21.74
CA LEU A 81 1.32 -13.73 -22.59
C LEU A 81 0.06 -14.43 -22.10
N ASP A 82 -0.96 -14.56 -22.95
CA ASP A 82 -2.27 -15.14 -22.61
C ASP A 82 -2.18 -16.55 -22.05
N ALA A 83 -1.29 -17.40 -22.59
CA ALA A 83 -1.09 -18.76 -22.10
C ALA A 83 -0.59 -18.76 -20.65
N LEU A 84 0.33 -17.84 -20.32
CA LEU A 84 0.87 -17.70 -18.97
C LEU A 84 -0.17 -17.06 -18.03
N ASN A 85 -0.92 -16.08 -18.49
CA ASN A 85 -2.03 -15.48 -17.76
C ASN A 85 -3.08 -16.53 -17.37
N LYS A 86 -3.40 -17.45 -18.29
CA LYS A 86 -4.31 -18.57 -18.03
C LYS A 86 -3.75 -19.56 -17.02
N MET A 87 -2.47 -19.94 -17.17
CA MET A 87 -1.78 -20.85 -16.23
C MET A 87 -1.75 -20.26 -14.82
N ALA A 88 -1.39 -18.98 -14.69
CA ALA A 88 -1.29 -18.31 -13.39
C ALA A 88 -2.61 -18.27 -12.61
N LYS A 89 -3.74 -18.20 -13.31
CA LYS A 89 -5.09 -18.25 -12.72
C LYS A 89 -5.48 -19.67 -12.24
N GLY A 90 -4.74 -20.67 -12.64
CA GLY A 90 -4.99 -22.08 -12.30
C GLY A 90 -4.64 -22.45 -10.86
N LYS A 91 -4.95 -23.71 -10.51
CA LYS A 91 -4.78 -24.27 -9.16
C LYS A 91 -3.33 -24.27 -8.67
N GLU A 92 -2.38 -24.37 -9.59
CA GLU A 92 -0.95 -24.47 -9.26
C GLU A 92 -0.36 -23.14 -8.77
N LEU A 93 -1.03 -22.01 -9.09
CA LEU A 93 -0.57 -20.68 -8.68
C LEU A 93 -1.68 -19.94 -7.90
N PHE A 94 -2.41 -19.02 -8.54
CA PHE A 94 -3.33 -18.14 -7.81
C PHE A 94 -4.67 -18.80 -7.46
N GLU A 95 -5.09 -19.86 -8.15
CA GLU A 95 -6.43 -20.48 -8.02
C GLU A 95 -7.53 -19.38 -7.96
N SER A 96 -7.46 -18.41 -8.88
CA SER A 96 -8.22 -17.16 -8.80
C SER A 96 -9.74 -17.33 -8.88
N ALA A 97 -10.22 -18.49 -9.35
CA ALA A 97 -11.64 -18.84 -9.29
C ALA A 97 -12.12 -19.07 -7.83
N LYS A 98 -11.24 -19.56 -6.96
CA LYS A 98 -11.52 -19.81 -5.55
C LYS A 98 -11.07 -18.64 -4.67
N TYR A 99 -9.95 -18.02 -5.00
CA TYR A 99 -9.35 -16.91 -4.29
C TYR A 99 -9.28 -15.68 -5.20
N PRO A 100 -10.43 -15.03 -5.50
CA PRO A 100 -10.50 -13.97 -6.50
C PRO A 100 -9.82 -12.66 -6.09
N LYS A 101 -9.46 -12.53 -4.82
CA LYS A 101 -8.90 -11.29 -4.26
C LYS A 101 -7.67 -11.57 -3.40
N ALA A 102 -6.71 -10.66 -3.45
CA ALA A 102 -5.74 -10.45 -2.39
C ALA A 102 -6.12 -9.18 -1.63
N HIS A 103 -5.84 -9.13 -0.33
CA HIS A 103 -6.25 -8.02 0.52
C HIS A 103 -5.13 -7.63 1.48
N PHE A 104 -4.67 -6.40 1.42
CA PHE A 104 -3.71 -5.84 2.36
C PHE A 104 -4.39 -4.82 3.28
N LYS A 105 -4.26 -5.02 4.59
CA LYS A 105 -4.67 -4.08 5.63
C LYS A 105 -3.51 -3.77 6.55
N GLY A 106 -3.31 -2.47 6.83
CA GLY A 106 -2.21 -2.07 7.69
C GLY A 106 -2.24 -0.61 8.11
N THR A 107 -1.17 -0.22 8.78
CA THR A 107 -0.90 1.15 9.21
C THR A 107 0.30 1.71 8.45
N LEU A 108 0.27 3.01 8.20
CA LEU A 108 1.42 3.76 7.69
C LEU A 108 2.30 4.17 8.86
N GLU A 109 3.59 3.96 8.73
CA GLU A 109 4.56 4.20 9.80
C GLU A 109 5.85 4.88 9.29
N GLY A 110 6.68 5.31 10.25
CA GLY A 110 7.99 5.89 9.98
C GLY A 110 7.92 7.21 9.22
N PHE A 111 6.96 8.06 9.58
CA PHE A 111 6.81 9.35 8.92
C PHE A 111 8.03 10.24 9.10
N THR A 112 8.51 10.81 7.99
CA THR A 112 9.57 11.80 7.94
C THR A 112 9.13 12.92 7.01
N ASP A 113 9.10 14.16 7.49
CA ASP A 113 8.60 15.32 6.75
C ASP A 113 7.18 15.11 6.16
N GLY A 114 6.32 14.42 6.92
CA GLY A 114 4.96 14.09 6.50
C GLY A 114 4.85 12.97 5.44
N ALA A 115 5.93 12.27 5.13
CA ALA A 115 5.98 11.14 4.21
C ALA A 115 6.15 9.81 4.98
N PRO A 116 5.27 8.83 4.82
CA PRO A 116 5.43 7.51 5.41
C PRO A 116 6.58 6.76 4.72
N THR A 117 7.35 5.96 5.47
CA THR A 117 8.44 5.15 4.92
C THR A 117 8.10 3.67 4.82
N ARG A 118 7.02 3.22 5.45
CA ARG A 118 6.54 1.84 5.36
C ARG A 118 5.05 1.73 5.65
N ALA A 119 4.44 0.65 5.16
CA ALA A 119 3.14 0.18 5.59
C ALA A 119 3.32 -1.20 6.26
N VAL A 120 2.84 -1.33 7.49
CA VAL A 120 2.95 -2.57 8.29
C VAL A 120 1.56 -3.15 8.48
N GLY A 121 1.36 -4.40 8.10
CA GLY A 121 0.03 -4.98 8.15
C GLY A 121 0.00 -6.47 7.86
N THR A 122 -1.15 -6.91 7.36
CA THR A 122 -1.38 -8.29 6.95
C THR A 122 -1.81 -8.35 5.49
N LEU A 123 -1.28 -9.33 4.78
CA LEU A 123 -1.70 -9.70 3.43
C LEU A 123 -2.49 -11.01 3.49
N GLU A 124 -3.74 -10.96 3.06
CA GLU A 124 -4.50 -12.15 2.70
C GLU A 124 -4.28 -12.43 1.21
N LEU A 125 -3.73 -13.60 0.91
CA LEU A 125 -3.45 -14.07 -0.44
C LEU A 125 -3.66 -15.58 -0.49
N HIS A 126 -4.34 -16.07 -1.53
CA HIS A 126 -4.63 -17.51 -1.71
C HIS A 126 -5.29 -18.15 -0.47
N GLY A 127 -6.16 -17.39 0.24
CA GLY A 127 -6.87 -17.83 1.43
C GLY A 127 -6.03 -17.97 2.70
N LYS A 128 -4.79 -17.47 2.68
CA LYS A 128 -3.91 -17.41 3.85
C LYS A 128 -3.55 -15.97 4.18
N THR A 129 -3.48 -15.65 5.47
CA THR A 129 -3.14 -14.32 5.97
C THR A 129 -1.81 -14.37 6.70
N ASN A 130 -0.85 -13.54 6.27
CA ASN A 130 0.46 -13.42 6.89
C ASN A 130 0.83 -11.95 7.11
N PRO A 131 1.66 -11.64 8.12
CA PRO A 131 2.19 -10.30 8.29
C PRO A 131 3.13 -9.95 7.14
N VAL A 132 2.99 -8.71 6.63
CA VAL A 132 3.84 -8.17 5.57
C VAL A 132 4.17 -6.73 5.89
N THR A 133 5.43 -6.36 5.72
CA THR A 133 5.89 -4.97 5.72
C THR A 133 6.20 -4.56 4.29
N LEU A 134 5.61 -3.46 3.88
CA LEU A 134 5.81 -2.83 2.57
C LEU A 134 6.67 -1.57 2.76
N ASP A 135 7.87 -1.56 2.19
CA ASP A 135 8.79 -0.42 2.22
C ASP A 135 8.38 0.63 1.18
N ILE A 136 8.15 1.85 1.59
CA ILE A 136 7.84 2.98 0.73
C ILE A 136 9.16 3.67 0.37
N LYS A 137 9.65 3.47 -0.86
CA LYS A 137 10.94 3.99 -1.32
C LYS A 137 10.84 5.40 -1.90
N LYS A 138 9.65 5.76 -2.38
CA LYS A 138 9.34 7.07 -2.90
C LYS A 138 7.90 7.43 -2.50
N PHE A 139 7.71 8.67 -2.08
CA PHE A 139 6.39 9.22 -1.77
C PHE A 139 6.33 10.68 -2.18
N LYS A 140 5.26 11.08 -2.84
CA LYS A 140 5.02 12.47 -3.20
C LYS A 140 3.53 12.75 -3.35
N CYS A 141 3.09 13.90 -2.86
CA CYS A 141 1.76 14.43 -3.13
C CYS A 141 1.86 15.69 -3.99
N ILE A 142 0.89 15.87 -4.87
CA ILE A 142 0.72 17.06 -5.73
C ILE A 142 -0.75 17.47 -5.75
N GLN A 143 -1.01 18.72 -6.16
CA GLN A 143 -2.36 19.10 -6.57
C GLN A 143 -2.62 18.57 -7.97
N HIS A 144 -3.54 17.60 -8.10
CA HIS A 144 -3.84 17.00 -9.40
C HIS A 144 -4.34 18.06 -10.40
N PRO A 145 -3.73 18.19 -11.58
CA PRO A 145 -4.00 19.31 -12.49
C PRO A 145 -5.44 19.35 -13.01
N MET A 146 -6.08 18.18 -13.21
CA MET A 146 -7.46 18.10 -13.71
C MET A 146 -8.49 18.06 -12.57
N PHE A 147 -8.29 17.20 -11.56
CA PHE A 147 -9.28 17.00 -10.50
C PHE A 147 -9.24 18.07 -9.41
N LYS A 148 -8.19 18.90 -9.36
CA LYS A 148 -8.00 19.96 -8.36
C LYS A 148 -8.12 19.47 -6.91
N ARG A 149 -7.67 18.23 -6.68
CA ARG A 149 -7.56 17.57 -5.37
C ARG A 149 -6.13 17.06 -5.18
N GLU A 150 -5.75 16.85 -3.94
CA GLU A 150 -4.45 16.26 -3.66
C GLU A 150 -4.42 14.83 -4.22
N ASP A 151 -3.31 14.50 -4.85
CA ASP A 151 -2.99 13.20 -5.42
C ASP A 151 -1.63 12.78 -4.89
N CYS A 152 -1.59 11.63 -4.22
CA CYS A 152 -0.38 11.11 -3.59
C CYS A 152 0.03 9.80 -4.28
N GLY A 153 1.29 9.73 -4.68
CA GLY A 153 1.88 8.55 -5.29
C GLY A 153 3.02 7.98 -4.48
N ALA A 154 3.23 6.66 -4.61
CA ALA A 154 4.32 5.95 -3.97
C ALA A 154 4.86 4.81 -4.84
N ASP A 155 6.18 4.57 -4.73
CA ASP A 155 6.83 3.34 -5.17
C ASP A 155 7.11 2.47 -3.94
N ILE A 156 6.59 1.24 -3.93
CA ILE A 156 6.57 0.35 -2.77
C ILE A 156 7.25 -0.97 -3.11
N TYR A 157 8.07 -1.46 -2.18
CA TYR A 157 8.88 -2.66 -2.34
C TYR A 157 8.69 -3.60 -1.15
N ALA A 158 8.64 -4.89 -1.43
CA ALA A 158 8.70 -5.94 -0.41
C ALA A 158 9.17 -7.24 -1.06
N THR A 159 9.58 -8.20 -0.24
CA THR A 159 9.77 -9.59 -0.66
C THR A 159 8.86 -10.45 0.19
N ILE A 160 8.07 -11.32 -0.44
CA ILE A 160 7.23 -12.30 0.23
C ILE A 160 7.69 -13.72 -0.14
N ASP A 161 7.46 -14.66 0.76
CA ASP A 161 7.60 -16.09 0.47
C ASP A 161 6.24 -16.66 0.07
N ARG A 162 6.06 -17.00 -1.22
CA ARG A 162 4.79 -17.49 -1.75
C ARG A 162 4.38 -18.87 -1.19
N GLU A 163 5.34 -19.65 -0.67
CA GLU A 163 5.03 -20.91 -0.01
C GLU A 163 4.22 -20.70 1.27
N GLN A 164 4.48 -19.62 2.01
CA GLN A 164 3.70 -19.25 3.20
C GLN A 164 2.23 -18.97 2.87
N PHE A 165 1.95 -18.62 1.62
CA PHE A 165 0.60 -18.44 1.10
C PHE A 165 0.03 -19.69 0.42
N GLY A 166 0.75 -20.84 0.49
CA GLY A 166 0.29 -22.11 -0.07
C GLY A 166 0.45 -22.22 -1.58
N MET A 167 1.41 -21.53 -2.15
CA MET A 167 1.74 -21.55 -3.58
C MET A 167 3.17 -22.10 -3.81
N PRO A 168 3.44 -23.40 -3.52
CA PRO A 168 4.77 -23.99 -3.63
C PRO A 168 5.12 -24.46 -5.05
N ALA A 169 4.27 -24.22 -6.05
CA ALA A 169 4.47 -24.77 -7.41
C ALA A 169 5.86 -24.48 -7.95
N GLY A 170 6.49 -25.50 -8.51
CA GLY A 170 7.82 -25.43 -9.10
C GLY A 170 8.99 -25.52 -8.10
N LYS A 171 8.73 -25.59 -6.79
CA LYS A 171 9.79 -25.73 -5.78
C LYS A 171 10.71 -26.93 -6.05
N GLU A 172 10.12 -28.04 -6.46
CA GLU A 172 10.82 -29.29 -6.84
C GLU A 172 11.71 -29.13 -8.08
N TYR A 173 11.46 -28.11 -8.90
CA TYR A 173 12.28 -27.80 -10.08
C TYR A 173 13.30 -26.69 -9.83
N GLY A 174 13.45 -26.24 -8.56
CA GLY A 174 14.41 -25.23 -8.18
C GLY A 174 13.92 -23.78 -8.35
N PHE A 175 12.61 -23.56 -8.51
CA PHE A 175 12.07 -22.20 -8.46
C PHE A 175 12.18 -21.61 -7.07
N SER A 176 12.60 -20.35 -6.96
CA SER A 176 12.57 -19.61 -5.71
C SER A 176 11.12 -19.45 -5.21
N MET A 177 10.96 -19.54 -3.90
CA MET A 177 9.69 -19.22 -3.27
C MET A 177 9.58 -17.71 -2.94
N ALA A 178 10.70 -17.00 -2.94
CA ALA A 178 10.72 -15.56 -2.78
C ALA A 178 10.16 -14.87 -4.04
N VAL A 179 9.28 -13.90 -3.82
CA VAL A 179 8.70 -13.04 -4.85
C VAL A 179 8.91 -11.59 -4.41
N ASP A 180 9.53 -10.82 -5.26
CA ASP A 180 9.74 -9.40 -5.05
C ASP A 180 8.53 -8.60 -5.54
N LEU A 181 7.93 -7.84 -4.65
CA LEU A 181 6.87 -6.89 -4.97
C LEU A 181 7.47 -5.56 -5.42
N ARG A 182 6.95 -5.00 -6.50
CA ARG A 182 7.34 -3.72 -7.11
C ARG A 182 6.07 -2.96 -7.42
N ILE A 183 5.53 -2.27 -6.44
CA ILE A 183 4.18 -1.71 -6.51
C ILE A 183 4.28 -0.22 -6.78
N GLN A 184 3.63 0.19 -7.86
CA GLN A 184 3.31 1.57 -8.16
C GLN A 184 1.88 1.83 -7.68
N VAL A 185 1.67 2.92 -6.93
CA VAL A 185 0.34 3.31 -6.44
C VAL A 185 0.15 4.81 -6.51
N GLU A 186 -1.02 5.23 -6.96
CA GLU A 186 -1.51 6.61 -6.83
C GLU A 186 -2.90 6.61 -6.18
N ALA A 187 -3.18 7.66 -5.39
CA ALA A 187 -4.44 7.78 -4.68
C ALA A 187 -4.86 9.25 -4.55
N ILE A 188 -6.11 9.52 -4.91
CA ILE A 188 -6.67 10.87 -4.97
C ILE A 188 -7.53 11.12 -3.74
N ALA A 189 -7.35 12.29 -3.10
CA ALA A 189 -8.13 12.70 -1.94
C ALA A 189 -9.65 12.58 -2.23
N ALA A 190 -10.39 11.98 -1.30
CA ALA A 190 -11.83 11.84 -1.40
C ALA A 190 -12.53 13.23 -1.45
N LYS A 191 -13.77 13.27 -1.95
CA LYS A 191 -14.58 14.52 -1.99
C LYS A 191 -15.16 14.79 -0.62
#